data_a40837ed42e903c97d0289d07e7ab3b3
#
_entry.id   a40837ed42e903c97d0289d07e7ab3b3
#
_cell.length_a   1.000
_cell.length_b   1.000
_cell.length_c   1.000
_cell.angle_alpha   90.00
_cell.angle_beta   90.00
_cell.angle_gamma   90.00
#
_symmetry.space_group_name_H-M   'P 1'
#
loop_
_entity.id
_entity.type
_entity.pdbx_description
1 polymer ?
#
loop_
_entity_poly.entity_id
_entity_poly.type
_entity_poly.pdbx_seq_one_letter_code
_entity_poly.pdbx_strand_id
1 'polypeptide(L)'
;RHNIIKPSLTERVETALESIRPMLASHGGDVELISVAPPSIEVRFVGSCDGCPASALTFHAGVKKAVEDACPEITEILQVKSSANGNAEAGSLRFVSPFANVSGGTWHYAARLSEIPEGGVTSQIVEGERILLSRRGSIVTCFENACAHLGLALDGGEIADGIITCPFHHFQYDLMTGECLTAPTVQLRPHAVRVIGARVEVRLAG
;
A
#
# COMPACT_ATOMS: atom_id res chain seq x y z
N ARG A 1 29.47 22.29 -37.17
CA ARG A 1 28.81 22.62 -35.85
C ARG A 1 27.83 21.50 -35.55
N HIS A 2 28.24 20.57 -34.68
CA HIS A 2 27.35 19.53 -34.21
C HIS A 2 26.36 20.16 -33.22
N ASN A 3 25.09 20.16 -33.59
CA ASN A 3 24.00 20.56 -32.72
C ASN A 3 23.78 19.41 -31.72
N ILE A 4 24.37 19.49 -30.53
CA ILE A 4 24.14 18.51 -29.45
C ILE A 4 22.76 18.81 -28.93
N ILE A 5 21.76 18.05 -29.40
CA ILE A 5 20.41 18.08 -28.86
C ILE A 5 20.53 17.52 -27.45
N LYS A 6 20.36 18.36 -26.42
CA LYS A 6 20.28 17.89 -25.02
C LYS A 6 19.02 17.03 -24.89
N PRO A 7 19.14 15.82 -24.34
CA PRO A 7 17.96 14.97 -24.15
C PRO A 7 16.92 15.69 -23.28
N SER A 8 15.67 15.51 -23.62
CA SER A 8 14.55 16.05 -22.85
C SER A 8 14.54 15.46 -21.43
N LEU A 9 13.86 16.11 -20.49
CA LEU A 9 13.75 15.61 -19.13
C LEU A 9 13.13 14.21 -19.11
N THR A 10 12.11 13.96 -19.94
CA THR A 10 11.47 12.66 -20.11
C THR A 10 12.46 11.59 -20.56
N GLU A 11 13.28 11.86 -21.59
CA GLU A 11 14.30 10.91 -22.07
C GLU A 11 15.37 10.63 -21.01
N ARG A 12 15.73 11.60 -20.19
CA ARG A 12 16.68 11.40 -19.08
C ARG A 12 16.09 10.52 -17.99
N VAL A 13 14.81 10.74 -17.62
CA VAL A 13 14.08 9.91 -16.66
C VAL A 13 13.94 8.49 -17.20
N GLU A 14 13.54 8.29 -18.45
CA GLU A 14 13.45 6.97 -19.08
C GLU A 14 14.80 6.25 -19.06
N THR A 15 15.90 6.93 -19.40
CA THR A 15 17.26 6.37 -19.34
C THR A 15 17.62 5.93 -17.91
N ALA A 16 17.24 6.72 -16.91
CA ALA A 16 17.46 6.36 -15.50
C ALA A 16 16.66 5.10 -15.10
N LEU A 17 15.41 5.00 -15.53
CA LEU A 17 14.57 3.83 -15.27
C LEU A 17 15.09 2.59 -16.02
N GLU A 18 15.57 2.73 -17.26
CA GLU A 18 16.20 1.63 -18.01
C GLU A 18 17.41 1.04 -17.27
N SER A 19 18.19 1.84 -16.56
CA SER A 19 19.36 1.38 -15.81
C SER A 19 19.02 0.43 -14.66
N ILE A 20 17.80 0.51 -14.13
CA ILE A 20 17.33 -0.30 -12.98
C ILE A 20 16.42 -1.46 -13.40
N ARG A 21 15.90 -1.49 -14.63
CA ARG A 21 15.06 -2.59 -15.14
C ARG A 21 15.69 -3.97 -15.00
N PRO A 22 17.00 -4.19 -15.25
CA PRO A 22 17.61 -5.51 -15.04
C PRO A 22 17.50 -6.01 -13.61
N MET A 23 17.60 -5.09 -12.62
CA MET A 23 17.43 -5.40 -11.21
C MET A 23 15.97 -5.75 -10.90
N LEU A 24 15.01 -4.98 -11.41
CA LEU A 24 13.58 -5.25 -11.25
C LEU A 24 13.18 -6.58 -11.90
N ALA A 25 13.67 -6.85 -13.11
CA ALA A 25 13.41 -8.07 -13.85
C ALA A 25 13.93 -9.33 -13.14
N SER A 26 15.07 -9.24 -12.42
CA SER A 26 15.59 -10.37 -11.64
C SER A 26 14.65 -10.82 -10.51
N HIS A 27 13.72 -9.96 -10.13
CA HIS A 27 12.66 -10.23 -9.15
C HIS A 27 11.27 -10.40 -9.78
N GLY A 28 11.21 -10.49 -11.13
CA GLY A 28 9.96 -10.69 -11.87
C GLY A 28 9.08 -9.45 -11.96
N GLY A 29 9.65 -8.26 -11.80
CA GLY A 29 8.95 -6.98 -11.92
C GLY A 29 9.55 -6.03 -12.95
N ASP A 30 8.85 -4.93 -13.23
CA ASP A 30 9.28 -3.85 -14.11
C ASP A 30 8.69 -2.51 -13.61
N VAL A 31 9.12 -1.40 -14.21
CA VAL A 31 8.65 -0.06 -13.95
C VAL A 31 8.27 0.67 -15.23
N GLU A 32 7.11 1.30 -15.24
CA GLU A 32 6.63 2.14 -16.36
C GLU A 32 6.59 3.60 -15.93
N LEU A 33 7.06 4.50 -16.77
CA LEU A 33 6.89 5.94 -16.61
C LEU A 33 5.49 6.34 -17.09
N ILE A 34 4.71 6.96 -16.23
CA ILE A 34 3.34 7.40 -16.54
C ILE A 34 3.33 8.88 -16.92
N SER A 35 3.97 9.72 -16.11
CA SER A 35 4.03 11.16 -16.38
C SER A 35 5.29 11.80 -15.80
N VAL A 36 5.72 12.92 -16.40
CA VAL A 36 6.83 13.75 -15.92
C VAL A 36 6.32 15.17 -15.77
N ALA A 37 6.17 15.61 -14.52
CA ALA A 37 5.71 16.95 -14.17
C ALA A 37 6.60 17.51 -13.03
N PRO A 38 7.74 18.14 -13.32
CA PRO A 38 8.65 18.63 -12.30
C PRO A 38 7.92 19.50 -11.24
N PRO A 39 8.23 19.29 -9.95
CA PRO A 39 9.32 18.51 -9.38
C PRO A 39 9.01 17.01 -9.19
N SER A 40 7.90 16.49 -9.70
CA SER A 40 7.45 15.10 -9.51
C SER A 40 7.41 14.29 -10.81
N ILE A 41 7.55 12.98 -10.68
CA ILE A 41 7.22 11.99 -11.72
C ILE A 41 6.23 10.97 -11.18
N GLU A 42 5.43 10.42 -12.08
CA GLU A 42 4.55 9.30 -11.79
C GLU A 42 5.08 8.03 -12.45
N VAL A 43 5.26 6.99 -11.66
CA VAL A 43 5.70 5.67 -12.12
C VAL A 43 4.73 4.58 -11.70
N ARG A 44 4.64 3.53 -12.49
CA ARG A 44 3.86 2.31 -12.19
C ARG A 44 4.80 1.13 -12.13
N PHE A 45 4.74 0.38 -11.04
CA PHE A 45 5.41 -0.92 -10.96
C PHE A 45 4.48 -2.01 -11.49
N VAL A 46 5.03 -2.97 -12.24
CA VAL A 46 4.31 -4.10 -12.82
C VAL A 46 4.97 -5.43 -12.43
N GLY A 47 4.22 -6.51 -12.51
CA GLY A 47 4.70 -7.85 -12.14
C GLY A 47 4.81 -8.07 -10.63
N SER A 48 5.76 -8.86 -10.19
CA SER A 48 5.95 -9.22 -8.75
C SER A 48 6.26 -8.02 -7.84
N CYS A 49 6.60 -6.88 -8.42
CA CYS A 49 6.84 -5.62 -7.68
C CYS A 49 5.53 -4.89 -7.34
N ASP A 50 4.43 -5.23 -7.99
CA ASP A 50 3.12 -4.65 -7.72
C ASP A 50 2.46 -5.38 -6.53
N GLY A 51 2.82 -4.97 -5.29
CA GLY A 51 2.18 -5.45 -4.06
C GLY A 51 3.06 -6.18 -3.04
N CYS A 52 4.38 -6.28 -3.25
CA CYS A 52 5.27 -6.87 -2.23
C CYS A 52 5.82 -5.78 -1.28
N PRO A 53 5.48 -5.79 0.03
CA PRO A 53 5.88 -4.74 0.97
C PRO A 53 7.39 -4.65 1.18
N ALA A 54 8.08 -5.77 1.22
CA ALA A 54 9.54 -5.81 1.45
C ALA A 54 10.33 -5.34 0.22
N SER A 55 9.84 -5.61 -0.99
CA SER A 55 10.44 -5.12 -2.22
C SER A 55 10.11 -3.66 -2.50
N ALA A 56 8.92 -3.19 -2.12
CA ALA A 56 8.50 -1.81 -2.40
C ALA A 56 9.46 -0.77 -1.81
N LEU A 57 9.94 -0.92 -0.58
CA LEU A 57 10.88 0.00 0.05
C LEU A 57 12.26 -0.02 -0.62
N THR A 58 12.78 -1.20 -0.94
CA THR A 58 14.11 -1.33 -1.57
C THR A 58 14.07 -0.87 -3.02
N PHE A 59 13.02 -1.19 -3.77
CA PHE A 59 12.84 -0.76 -5.15
C PHE A 59 12.51 0.73 -5.26
N HIS A 60 11.67 1.24 -4.35
CA HIS A 60 11.40 2.69 -4.28
C HIS A 60 12.68 3.48 -4.02
N ALA A 61 13.53 3.02 -3.12
CA ALA A 61 14.83 3.64 -2.86
C ALA A 61 15.76 3.55 -4.07
N GLY A 62 15.79 2.42 -4.78
CA GLY A 62 16.58 2.22 -6.00
C GLY A 62 16.12 3.12 -7.15
N VAL A 63 14.81 3.16 -7.43
CA VAL A 63 14.21 4.04 -8.43
C VAL A 63 14.46 5.50 -8.09
N LYS A 64 14.22 5.88 -6.82
CA LYS A 64 14.41 7.24 -6.33
C LYS A 64 15.86 7.68 -6.55
N LYS A 65 16.82 6.88 -6.12
CA LYS A 65 18.24 7.19 -6.29
C LYS A 65 18.63 7.34 -7.75
N ALA A 66 18.23 6.41 -8.63
CA ALA A 66 18.57 6.45 -10.05
C ALA A 66 18.00 7.71 -10.74
N VAL A 67 16.79 8.10 -10.40
CA VAL A 67 16.14 9.30 -10.95
C VAL A 67 16.76 10.58 -10.39
N GLU A 68 17.01 10.68 -9.10
CA GLU A 68 17.64 11.85 -8.47
C GLU A 68 19.07 12.08 -8.98
N ASP A 69 19.86 11.00 -9.18
CA ASP A 69 21.22 11.07 -9.72
C ASP A 69 21.24 11.55 -11.19
N ALA A 70 20.25 11.17 -11.98
CA ALA A 70 20.15 11.55 -13.42
C ALA A 70 19.42 12.89 -13.63
N CYS A 71 18.45 13.21 -12.77
CA CYS A 71 17.53 14.34 -12.91
C CYS A 71 17.35 15.03 -11.55
N PRO A 72 18.31 15.87 -11.10
CA PRO A 72 18.23 16.53 -9.78
C PRO A 72 17.05 17.50 -9.66
N GLU A 73 16.40 17.86 -10.76
CA GLU A 73 15.16 18.63 -10.81
C GLU A 73 13.92 17.83 -10.38
N ILE A 74 14.02 16.49 -10.27
CA ILE A 74 12.96 15.62 -9.78
C ILE A 74 13.27 15.25 -8.32
N THR A 75 12.42 15.70 -7.42
CA THR A 75 12.56 15.48 -5.96
C THR A 75 11.48 14.56 -5.39
N GLU A 76 10.44 14.28 -6.19
CA GLU A 76 9.29 13.49 -5.76
C GLU A 76 8.92 12.43 -6.80
N ILE A 77 8.77 11.19 -6.33
CA ILE A 77 8.34 10.06 -7.16
C ILE A 77 7.03 9.52 -6.61
N LEU A 78 5.98 9.62 -7.42
CA LEU A 78 4.65 9.16 -7.10
C LEU A 78 4.41 7.80 -7.76
N GLN A 79 4.03 6.81 -6.97
CA GLN A 79 3.64 5.50 -7.49
C GLN A 79 2.17 5.50 -7.90
N VAL A 80 1.89 5.27 -9.17
CA VAL A 80 0.54 5.02 -9.69
C VAL A 80 0.30 3.51 -9.75
N LYS A 81 -0.73 3.03 -9.07
CA LYS A 81 -1.12 1.62 -9.12
C LYS A 81 -1.88 1.30 -10.40
N SER A 82 -1.69 0.10 -10.94
CA SER A 82 -2.44 -0.41 -12.09
C SER A 82 -3.93 -0.48 -11.74
N SER A 83 -4.74 0.42 -12.29
CA SER A 83 -6.19 0.25 -12.32
C SER A 83 -6.53 -0.74 -13.42
N ALA A 84 -6.65 -2.02 -13.09
CA ALA A 84 -7.35 -2.95 -13.97
C ALA A 84 -8.84 -2.64 -13.89
N ASN A 85 -9.37 -2.13 -15.02
CA ASN A 85 -10.76 -1.89 -15.37
C ASN A 85 -11.50 -0.68 -14.79
N GLY A 86 -11.70 0.22 -15.70
CA GLY A 86 -12.70 1.16 -16.10
C GLY A 86 -13.97 1.38 -15.29
N ASN A 87 -14.20 2.64 -15.15
CA ASN A 87 -15.27 3.50 -14.69
C ASN A 87 -14.98 4.13 -13.33
N ALA A 88 -14.14 5.17 -13.36
CA ALA A 88 -14.03 6.13 -12.26
C ALA A 88 -15.14 7.16 -12.42
N GLU A 89 -16.26 6.97 -11.72
CA GLU A 89 -17.08 8.11 -11.33
C GLU A 89 -16.32 8.92 -10.28
N ALA A 90 -16.36 10.25 -10.46
CA ALA A 90 -15.61 11.25 -9.73
C ALA A 90 -16.01 11.37 -8.26
N GLY A 91 -15.56 10.39 -7.43
CA GLY A 91 -15.54 10.49 -5.98
C GLY A 91 -14.11 10.25 -5.54
N SER A 92 -13.46 11.24 -4.93
CA SER A 92 -12.05 11.16 -4.58
C SER A 92 -11.76 9.94 -3.70
N LEU A 93 -11.18 8.90 -4.30
CA LEU A 93 -10.62 7.77 -3.57
C LEU A 93 -9.43 8.30 -2.76
N ARG A 94 -9.55 8.31 -1.45
CA ARG A 94 -8.49 8.82 -0.57
C ARG A 94 -7.45 7.77 -0.19
N PHE A 95 -7.81 6.48 -0.21
CA PHE A 95 -6.87 5.41 0.14
C PHE A 95 -7.41 4.03 -0.27
N VAL A 96 -6.53 3.17 -0.78
CA VAL A 96 -6.76 1.70 -0.92
C VAL A 96 -5.57 1.01 -0.26
N SER A 97 -5.82 0.08 0.66
CA SER A 97 -4.76 -0.66 1.34
C SER A 97 -3.85 -1.39 0.33
N PRO A 98 -2.53 -1.22 0.42
CA PRO A 98 -1.58 -1.90 -0.48
C PRO A 98 -1.57 -3.43 -0.31
N PHE A 99 -2.09 -3.94 0.81
CA PHE A 99 -2.16 -5.38 1.11
C PHE A 99 -3.37 -6.07 0.52
N ALA A 100 -4.23 -5.33 -0.17
CA ALA A 100 -5.50 -5.79 -0.69
C ALA A 100 -5.40 -6.36 -2.11
N ASN A 101 -4.54 -7.35 -2.33
CA ASN A 101 -4.58 -8.17 -3.56
C ASN A 101 -5.77 -9.13 -3.53
N VAL A 102 -6.97 -8.58 -3.37
CA VAL A 102 -8.21 -9.35 -3.45
C VAL A 102 -8.78 -9.16 -4.86
N SER A 103 -8.45 -10.08 -5.75
CA SER A 103 -9.02 -10.15 -7.08
C SER A 103 -10.44 -10.70 -6.99
N GLY A 104 -11.44 -9.87 -7.28
CA GLY A 104 -12.86 -10.25 -7.23
C GLY A 104 -13.52 -9.99 -5.87
N GLY A 105 -14.84 -10.01 -5.84
CA GLY A 105 -15.65 -9.77 -4.64
C GLY A 105 -16.28 -8.38 -4.58
N THR A 106 -17.33 -8.28 -3.77
CA THR A 106 -18.13 -7.06 -3.58
C THR A 106 -17.53 -6.16 -2.50
N TRP A 107 -17.66 -4.86 -2.68
CA TRP A 107 -17.34 -3.89 -1.64
C TRP A 107 -18.53 -3.74 -0.69
N HIS A 108 -18.28 -3.91 0.59
CA HIS A 108 -19.27 -3.80 1.66
C HIS A 108 -18.96 -2.59 2.53
N TYR A 109 -20.00 -1.88 2.94
CA TYR A 109 -19.86 -0.82 3.93
C TYR A 109 -19.39 -1.41 5.25
N ALA A 110 -18.36 -0.84 5.85
CA ALA A 110 -17.83 -1.28 7.13
C ALA A 110 -18.02 -0.25 8.24
N ALA A 111 -17.70 1.03 7.98
CA ALA A 111 -17.78 2.07 9.00
C ALA A 111 -17.79 3.47 8.37
N ARG A 112 -18.06 4.49 9.18
CA ARG A 112 -17.66 5.87 8.86
C ARG A 112 -16.23 6.11 9.32
N LEU A 113 -15.48 6.91 8.59
CA LEU A 113 -14.10 7.24 8.95
C LEU A 113 -14.00 7.86 10.37
N SER A 114 -15.02 8.60 10.81
CA SER A 114 -15.10 9.18 12.15
C SER A 114 -15.35 8.17 13.27
N GLU A 115 -15.81 6.96 12.94
CA GLU A 115 -16.05 5.86 13.89
C GLU A 115 -14.78 5.07 14.18
N ILE A 116 -13.72 5.26 13.40
CA ILE A 116 -12.42 4.63 13.60
C ILE A 116 -11.53 5.62 14.35
N PRO A 117 -11.15 5.34 15.61
CA PRO A 117 -10.34 6.24 16.40
C PRO A 117 -8.95 6.42 15.78
N GLU A 118 -8.41 7.63 15.87
CA GLU A 118 -7.05 7.92 15.41
C GLU A 118 -6.03 7.16 16.25
N GLY A 119 -5.14 6.41 15.61
CA GLY A 119 -4.15 5.56 16.28
C GLY A 119 -4.73 4.34 17.01
N GLY A 120 -6.04 4.09 16.86
CA GLY A 120 -6.75 2.99 17.52
C GLY A 120 -7.34 1.99 16.52
N VAL A 121 -8.17 1.10 17.03
CA VAL A 121 -8.90 0.10 16.25
C VAL A 121 -10.40 0.13 16.55
N THR A 122 -11.15 -0.36 15.58
CA THR A 122 -12.59 -0.65 15.73
C THR A 122 -12.89 -2.01 15.11
N SER A 123 -13.66 -2.85 15.77
CA SER A 123 -14.11 -4.12 15.21
C SER A 123 -15.50 -4.00 14.59
N GLN A 124 -15.71 -4.69 13.46
CA GLN A 124 -16.99 -4.74 12.77
C GLN A 124 -17.25 -6.17 12.29
N ILE A 125 -18.52 -6.47 12.00
CA ILE A 125 -18.92 -7.71 11.35
C ILE A 125 -19.42 -7.35 9.95
N VAL A 126 -18.77 -7.90 8.94
CA VAL A 126 -19.13 -7.70 7.52
C VAL A 126 -19.30 -9.07 6.88
N GLU A 127 -20.49 -9.36 6.33
CA GLU A 127 -20.83 -10.66 5.74
C GLU A 127 -20.54 -11.88 6.66
N GLY A 128 -20.66 -11.68 7.99
CA GLY A 128 -20.38 -12.73 8.98
C GLY A 128 -18.91 -12.84 9.42
N GLU A 129 -18.00 -12.16 8.73
CA GLU A 129 -16.56 -12.08 9.07
C GLU A 129 -16.33 -10.96 10.08
N ARG A 130 -15.57 -11.25 11.13
CA ARG A 130 -15.11 -10.23 12.08
C ARG A 130 -13.85 -9.57 11.57
N ILE A 131 -13.94 -8.27 11.32
CA ILE A 131 -12.84 -7.46 10.83
C ILE A 131 -12.36 -6.46 11.88
N LEU A 132 -11.09 -6.10 11.81
CA LEU A 132 -10.44 -5.09 12.61
C LEU A 132 -10.00 -3.95 11.69
N LEU A 133 -10.55 -2.77 11.90
CA LEU A 133 -10.20 -1.55 11.19
C LEU A 133 -9.26 -0.72 12.06
N SER A 134 -8.16 -0.24 11.50
CA SER A 134 -7.27 0.71 12.15
C SER A 134 -7.15 1.98 11.30
N ARG A 135 -6.88 3.11 11.97
CA ARG A 135 -6.70 4.40 11.30
C ARG A 135 -5.46 5.11 11.80
N ARG A 136 -4.69 5.64 10.85
CA ARG A 136 -3.57 6.55 11.11
C ARG A 136 -3.58 7.68 10.09
N GLY A 137 -4.00 8.86 10.52
CA GLY A 137 -4.22 9.99 9.62
C GLY A 137 -5.31 9.72 8.59
N SER A 138 -4.96 9.76 7.32
CA SER A 138 -5.85 9.44 6.19
C SER A 138 -5.81 7.96 5.78
N ILE A 139 -4.91 7.17 6.37
CA ILE A 139 -4.71 5.76 6.05
C ILE A 139 -5.62 4.92 6.93
N VAL A 140 -6.34 3.99 6.32
CA VAL A 140 -7.14 2.98 7.00
C VAL A 140 -6.65 1.61 6.58
N THR A 141 -6.43 0.72 7.52
CA THR A 141 -6.11 -0.69 7.28
C THR A 141 -7.23 -1.58 7.77
N CYS A 142 -7.35 -2.76 7.18
CA CYS A 142 -8.36 -3.73 7.53
C CYS A 142 -7.74 -5.13 7.60
N PHE A 143 -7.93 -5.80 8.71
CA PHE A 143 -7.49 -7.17 8.93
C PHE A 143 -8.64 -8.03 9.45
N GLU A 144 -8.50 -9.34 9.36
CA GLU A 144 -9.34 -10.26 10.13
C GLU A 144 -9.13 -9.99 11.63
N ASN A 145 -10.21 -9.88 12.41
CA ASN A 145 -10.11 -9.71 13.86
C ASN A 145 -9.80 -11.05 14.54
N ALA A 146 -8.63 -11.59 14.21
CA ALA A 146 -8.17 -12.87 14.69
C ALA A 146 -6.63 -12.87 14.83
N CYS A 147 -6.15 -13.22 16.00
CA CYS A 147 -4.73 -13.41 16.26
C CYS A 147 -4.20 -14.58 15.42
N ALA A 148 -3.18 -14.38 14.61
CA ALA A 148 -2.61 -15.41 13.73
C ALA A 148 -2.04 -16.63 14.49
N HIS A 149 -1.87 -16.54 15.82
CA HIS A 149 -1.45 -17.65 16.66
C HIS A 149 -2.56 -18.68 16.89
N LEU A 150 -3.73 -18.26 17.40
CA LEU A 150 -4.85 -19.13 17.77
C LEU A 150 -6.23 -18.61 17.36
N GLY A 151 -6.31 -17.62 16.49
CA GLY A 151 -7.59 -17.09 16.00
C GLY A 151 -8.41 -16.30 17.02
N LEU A 152 -7.82 -15.93 18.17
CA LEU A 152 -8.53 -15.16 19.19
C LEU A 152 -8.64 -13.69 18.81
N ALA A 153 -9.76 -13.06 19.18
CA ALA A 153 -10.03 -11.66 18.83
C ALA A 153 -8.97 -10.70 19.39
N LEU A 154 -8.58 -9.72 18.56
CA LEU A 154 -7.56 -8.73 18.86
C LEU A 154 -8.10 -7.41 19.37
N ASP A 155 -9.38 -7.12 19.18
CA ASP A 155 -10.02 -5.83 19.49
C ASP A 155 -10.00 -5.43 20.96
N GLY A 156 -9.73 -6.37 21.89
CA GLY A 156 -9.45 -6.10 23.30
C GLY A 156 -7.96 -5.89 23.63
N GLY A 157 -7.09 -5.86 22.63
CA GLY A 157 -5.64 -5.73 22.82
C GLY A 157 -5.21 -4.30 23.14
N GLU A 158 -4.07 -4.17 23.82
CA GLU A 158 -3.43 -2.87 24.06
C GLU A 158 -2.80 -2.36 22.77
N ILE A 159 -2.97 -1.05 22.51
CA ILE A 159 -2.40 -0.39 21.33
C ILE A 159 -1.41 0.67 21.79
N ALA A 160 -0.17 0.56 21.31
CA ALA A 160 0.87 1.54 21.52
C ALA A 160 1.67 1.73 20.22
N ASP A 161 1.87 2.98 19.81
CA ASP A 161 2.68 3.36 18.63
C ASP A 161 2.29 2.66 17.32
N GLY A 162 1.01 2.30 17.15
CA GLY A 162 0.51 1.61 15.97
C GLY A 162 0.70 0.09 16.01
N ILE A 163 1.10 -0.45 17.15
CA ILE A 163 1.25 -1.88 17.42
C ILE A 163 0.10 -2.34 18.31
N ILE A 164 -0.59 -3.41 17.93
CA ILE A 164 -1.58 -4.07 18.77
C ILE A 164 -0.98 -5.30 19.44
N THR A 165 -1.17 -5.41 20.75
CA THR A 165 -0.73 -6.57 21.54
C THR A 165 -1.92 -7.46 21.84
N CYS A 166 -1.88 -8.72 21.39
CA CYS A 166 -2.91 -9.71 21.66
C CYS A 166 -3.10 -9.91 23.17
N PRO A 167 -4.34 -9.76 23.70
CA PRO A 167 -4.57 -9.80 25.14
C PRO A 167 -4.36 -11.19 25.76
N PHE A 168 -4.24 -12.25 24.96
CA PHE A 168 -4.13 -13.63 25.43
C PHE A 168 -2.71 -14.12 25.57
N HIS A 169 -1.90 -13.97 24.50
CA HIS A 169 -0.53 -14.53 24.45
C HIS A 169 0.52 -13.48 24.07
N HIS A 170 0.18 -12.20 24.12
CA HIS A 170 1.07 -11.05 23.90
C HIS A 170 1.79 -11.03 22.54
N PHE A 171 1.21 -11.66 21.52
CA PHE A 171 1.67 -11.49 20.15
C PHE A 171 1.43 -10.05 19.71
N GLN A 172 2.45 -9.44 19.14
CA GLN A 172 2.41 -8.04 18.71
C GLN A 172 2.35 -7.95 17.18
N TYR A 173 1.45 -7.10 16.70
CA TYR A 173 1.25 -6.89 15.27
C TYR A 173 1.28 -5.40 14.94
N ASP A 174 2.02 -5.06 13.89
CA ASP A 174 1.98 -3.73 13.30
C ASP A 174 0.63 -3.53 12.58
N LEU A 175 -0.12 -2.52 12.96
CA LEU A 175 -1.45 -2.23 12.41
C LEU A 175 -1.41 -1.61 11.00
N MET A 176 -0.23 -1.21 10.51
CA MET A 176 -0.07 -0.71 9.14
C MET A 176 0.23 -1.84 8.16
N THR A 177 1.00 -2.84 8.59
CA THR A 177 1.48 -3.92 7.71
C THR A 177 0.81 -5.26 7.98
N GLY A 178 0.31 -5.48 9.20
CA GLY A 178 -0.20 -6.77 9.67
C GLY A 178 0.89 -7.75 10.09
N GLU A 179 2.17 -7.35 10.00
CA GLU A 179 3.30 -8.21 10.39
C GLU A 179 3.31 -8.49 11.88
N CYS A 180 3.61 -9.72 12.24
CA CYS A 180 3.84 -10.09 13.63
C CYS A 180 5.28 -9.78 14.03
N LEU A 181 5.45 -8.91 15.04
CA LEU A 181 6.76 -8.49 15.53
C LEU A 181 7.39 -9.52 16.49
N THR A 182 6.56 -10.39 17.09
CA THR A 182 7.01 -11.44 18.00
C THR A 182 7.31 -12.76 17.32
N ALA A 183 6.72 -13.03 16.14
CA ALA A 183 6.91 -14.25 15.37
C ALA A 183 6.90 -13.94 13.86
N PRO A 184 8.05 -13.71 13.22
CA PRO A 184 8.14 -13.23 11.83
C PRO A 184 7.51 -14.13 10.76
N THR A 185 7.15 -15.36 11.10
CA THR A 185 6.54 -16.34 10.17
C THR A 185 5.01 -16.24 10.08
N VAL A 186 4.39 -15.41 10.91
CA VAL A 186 2.94 -15.23 10.96
C VAL A 186 2.58 -13.76 10.77
N GLN A 187 1.41 -13.50 10.20
CA GLN A 187 0.89 -12.16 9.99
C GLN A 187 -0.63 -12.15 10.08
N LEU A 188 -1.21 -10.99 10.31
CA LEU A 188 -2.65 -10.81 10.22
C LEU A 188 -3.12 -10.99 8.78
N ARG A 189 -4.29 -11.59 8.60
CA ARG A 189 -4.93 -11.73 7.29
C ARG A 189 -5.51 -10.37 6.86
N PRO A 190 -5.00 -9.76 5.77
CA PRO A 190 -5.48 -8.45 5.34
C PRO A 190 -6.77 -8.58 4.51
N HIS A 191 -7.64 -7.58 4.63
CA HIS A 191 -8.76 -7.33 3.74
C HIS A 191 -8.53 -6.05 2.95
N ALA A 192 -9.13 -5.97 1.75
CA ALA A 192 -9.10 -4.74 0.98
C ALA A 192 -9.95 -3.67 1.69
N VAL A 193 -9.43 -2.46 1.77
CA VAL A 193 -10.16 -1.32 2.31
C VAL A 193 -10.02 -0.13 1.38
N ARG A 194 -11.10 0.63 1.23
CA ARG A 194 -11.12 1.92 0.53
C ARG A 194 -11.93 2.94 1.31
N VAL A 195 -11.55 4.20 1.16
CA VAL A 195 -12.25 5.34 1.78
C VAL A 195 -12.80 6.22 0.66
N ILE A 196 -14.13 6.37 0.62
CA ILE A 196 -14.83 7.24 -0.34
C ILE A 196 -15.54 8.33 0.46
N GLY A 197 -15.00 9.55 0.42
CA GLY A 197 -15.47 10.62 1.30
C GLY A 197 -15.31 10.25 2.77
N ALA A 198 -16.43 10.10 3.50
CA ALA A 198 -16.44 9.66 4.90
C ALA A 198 -16.77 8.16 5.07
N ARG A 199 -17.01 7.43 3.97
CA ARG A 199 -17.37 6.01 4.00
C ARG A 199 -16.14 5.15 3.90
N VAL A 200 -16.03 4.18 4.79
CA VAL A 200 -15.04 3.11 4.73
C VAL A 200 -15.74 1.85 4.21
N GLU A 201 -15.22 1.32 3.14
CA GLU A 201 -15.71 0.09 2.52
C GLU A 201 -14.60 -0.94 2.48
N VAL A 202 -14.98 -2.20 2.70
CA VAL A 202 -14.05 -3.32 2.71
C VAL A 202 -14.48 -4.38 1.69
N ARG A 203 -13.50 -5.12 1.21
CA ARG A 203 -13.70 -6.30 0.40
C ARG A 203 -12.94 -7.44 1.06
N LEU A 204 -13.67 -8.47 1.47
CA LEU A 204 -13.11 -9.59 2.21
C LEU A 204 -12.18 -10.42 1.31
N ALA A 205 -11.05 -10.83 1.86
CA ALA A 205 -10.19 -11.82 1.24
C ALA A 205 -10.84 -13.20 1.39
N GLY A 206 -11.12 -13.86 0.30
CA GLY A 206 -11.65 -15.23 0.28
C GLY A 206 -10.60 -16.27 0.69
#